data_7dc78c730541a60ffea3d4e403313d78
#
_entry.id   7dc78c730541a60ffea3d4e403313d78
#
_cell.length_a   1.000
_cell.length_b   1.000
_cell.length_c   1.000
_cell.angle_alpha   90.00
_cell.angle_beta   90.00
_cell.angle_gamma   90.00
#
_symmetry.space_group_name_H-M   'P 1'
#
loop_
_entity.id
_entity.type
_entity.pdbx_description
1 polymer ?
#
loop_
_entity_poly.entity_id
_entity_poly.type
_entity_poly.pdbx_seq_one_letter_code
_entity_poly.pdbx_strand_id
1 'polypeptide(L)'
;MNWDKPILTDSGGFQVFSLGSLRKIKEEGVYFSSHIDGSKHFISPEKSIQIQNNLGSDIVMLFDECPPGLSTREYIIPSIERTTRWAKRCVEAHQKKDTQGLFAIVQGGIYEDLRQKSLDELSEMDEHFSGYAIGGLAVGEPREDMYRILDYIVEKCPEDKPRYLMGVGEPVDMLN
;
A
#
# COMPACT_ATOMS: atom_id res chain seq x y z
N MET A 1 -12.62 2.26 21.35
CA MET A 1 -13.24 1.07 20.71
C MET A 1 -13.16 -0.07 21.70
N ASN A 2 -14.27 -0.78 21.94
CA ASN A 2 -14.25 -1.94 22.85
C ASN A 2 -13.87 -3.22 22.08
N TRP A 3 -12.60 -3.28 21.63
CA TRP A 3 -12.02 -4.36 20.84
C TRP A 3 -10.66 -4.72 21.44
N ASP A 4 -10.45 -5.99 21.77
CA ASP A 4 -9.29 -6.52 22.49
C ASP A 4 -8.42 -7.44 21.61
N LYS A 5 -8.69 -7.49 20.30
CA LYS A 5 -7.96 -8.28 19.31
C LYS A 5 -7.07 -7.39 18.44
N PRO A 6 -6.11 -7.97 17.70
CA PRO A 6 -5.27 -7.21 16.78
C PRO A 6 -6.07 -6.36 15.79
N ILE A 7 -5.56 -5.18 15.50
CA ILE A 7 -6.12 -4.21 14.57
C ILE A 7 -5.06 -3.91 13.50
N LEU A 8 -5.48 -3.97 12.23
CA LEU A 8 -4.73 -3.47 11.10
C LEU A 8 -5.34 -2.15 10.64
N THR A 9 -4.52 -1.16 10.35
CA THR A 9 -4.95 0.10 9.72
C THR A 9 -4.32 0.26 8.35
N ASP A 10 -5.14 0.71 7.39
CA ASP A 10 -4.66 1.16 6.09
C ASP A 10 -3.99 2.53 6.18
N SER A 11 -3.12 2.80 5.21
CA SER A 11 -2.37 4.05 5.12
C SER A 11 -3.20 5.27 4.70
N GLY A 12 -4.35 5.04 4.07
CA GLY A 12 -5.15 6.05 3.39
C GLY A 12 -4.83 6.22 1.89
N GLY A 13 -3.85 5.49 1.35
CA GLY A 13 -3.45 5.56 -0.06
C GLY A 13 -4.61 5.24 -1.01
N PHE A 14 -5.29 4.12 -0.81
CA PHE A 14 -6.44 3.72 -1.62
C PHE A 14 -7.64 4.67 -1.46
N GLN A 15 -7.94 5.13 -0.25
CA GLN A 15 -9.05 6.05 0.01
C GLN A 15 -8.84 7.37 -0.74
N VAL A 16 -7.60 7.88 -0.77
CA VAL A 16 -7.24 9.05 -1.57
C VAL A 16 -7.29 8.73 -3.07
N PHE A 17 -6.91 7.50 -3.49
CA PHE A 17 -7.07 7.04 -4.87
C PHE A 17 -8.53 7.14 -5.32
N SER A 18 -9.47 6.69 -4.52
CA SER A 18 -10.91 6.69 -4.85
C SER A 18 -11.52 8.08 -5.06
N LEU A 19 -10.85 9.15 -4.60
CA LEU A 19 -11.31 10.53 -4.79
C LEU A 19 -11.13 11.05 -6.23
N GLY A 20 -10.43 10.34 -7.10
CA GLY A 20 -10.30 10.66 -8.54
C GLY A 20 -9.77 12.08 -8.78
N SER A 21 -10.57 12.92 -9.44
CA SER A 21 -10.21 14.31 -9.80
C SER A 21 -10.10 15.27 -8.61
N LEU A 22 -10.57 14.89 -7.42
CA LEU A 22 -10.48 15.70 -6.21
C LEU A 22 -9.11 15.63 -5.53
N ARG A 23 -8.16 14.88 -6.11
CA ARG A 23 -6.80 14.71 -5.57
C ARG A 23 -5.73 15.22 -6.53
N LYS A 24 -4.59 15.58 -5.95
CA LYS A 24 -3.35 15.89 -6.66
C LYS A 24 -2.17 15.23 -5.95
N ILE A 25 -1.55 14.25 -6.62
CA ILE A 25 -0.39 13.54 -6.12
C ILE A 25 0.87 14.35 -6.46
N LYS A 26 1.74 14.50 -5.49
CA LYS A 26 3.05 15.14 -5.62
C LYS A 26 4.09 14.33 -4.86
N GLU A 27 5.35 14.69 -4.98
CA GLU A 27 6.44 14.01 -4.27
C GLU A 27 6.33 14.16 -2.75
N GLU A 28 5.89 15.31 -2.27
CA GLU A 28 5.71 15.56 -0.84
C GLU A 28 4.53 14.81 -0.20
N GLY A 29 3.55 14.38 -1.00
CA GLY A 29 2.33 13.71 -0.54
C GLY A 29 1.13 14.01 -1.43
N VAL A 30 -0.08 13.87 -0.91
CA VAL A 30 -1.32 14.01 -1.66
C VAL A 30 -2.17 15.13 -1.11
N TYR A 31 -2.53 16.07 -1.98
CA TYR A 31 -3.55 17.09 -1.73
C TYR A 31 -4.89 16.59 -2.22
N PHE A 32 -5.92 16.73 -1.41
CA PHE A 32 -7.26 16.32 -1.80
C PHE A 32 -8.34 17.21 -1.17
N SER A 33 -9.53 17.14 -1.75
CA SER A 33 -10.70 17.80 -1.18
C SER A 33 -11.68 16.74 -0.68
N SER A 34 -12.24 16.97 0.50
CA SER A 34 -13.31 16.14 1.04
C SER A 34 -14.52 16.17 0.10
N HIS A 35 -15.07 15.01 -0.20
CA HIS A 35 -16.29 14.87 -0.99
C HIS A 35 -17.55 15.25 -0.20
N ILE A 36 -17.44 15.42 1.13
CA ILE A 36 -18.57 15.74 2.01
C ILE A 36 -18.79 17.25 2.07
N ASP A 37 -17.73 18.03 2.29
CA ASP A 37 -17.80 19.47 2.57
C ASP A 37 -16.86 20.31 1.71
N GLY A 38 -16.08 19.69 0.81
CA GLY A 38 -15.11 20.36 -0.06
C GLY A 38 -13.86 20.88 0.65
N SER A 39 -13.67 20.61 1.95
CA SER A 39 -12.50 21.05 2.69
C SER A 39 -11.21 20.47 2.10
N LYS A 40 -10.14 21.28 2.10
CA LYS A 40 -8.83 20.90 1.53
C LYS A 40 -7.98 20.24 2.59
N HIS A 41 -7.38 19.13 2.21
CA HIS A 41 -6.52 18.34 3.07
C HIS A 41 -5.20 18.02 2.37
N PHE A 42 -4.19 17.74 3.19
CA PHE A 42 -2.90 17.22 2.75
C PHE A 42 -2.50 16.05 3.64
N ILE A 43 -2.07 14.96 3.03
CA ILE A 43 -1.50 13.79 3.70
C ILE A 43 -0.14 13.46 3.07
N SER A 44 0.88 13.36 3.91
CA SER A 44 2.21 12.89 3.55
C SER A 44 2.46 11.50 4.11
N PRO A 45 3.52 10.78 3.69
CA PRO A 45 3.93 9.53 4.31
C PRO A 45 4.08 9.63 5.83
N GLU A 46 4.75 10.67 6.31
CA GLU A 46 4.94 10.91 7.76
C GLU A 46 3.61 11.13 8.47
N LYS A 47 2.70 11.88 7.83
CA LYS A 47 1.38 12.15 8.42
C LYS A 47 0.53 10.90 8.51
N SER A 48 0.56 10.05 7.47
CA SER A 48 -0.13 8.75 7.48
C SER A 48 0.38 7.87 8.61
N ILE A 49 1.69 7.70 8.74
CA ILE A 49 2.30 6.92 9.83
C ILE A 49 1.97 7.52 11.20
N GLN A 50 2.04 8.84 11.37
CA GLN A 50 1.66 9.50 12.63
C GLN A 50 0.21 9.21 13.03
N ILE A 51 -0.71 9.21 12.07
CA ILE A 51 -2.13 8.90 12.33
C ILE A 51 -2.24 7.46 12.80
N GLN A 52 -1.62 6.49 12.11
CA GLN A 52 -1.66 5.08 12.47
C GLN A 52 -0.98 4.81 13.82
N ASN A 53 0.15 5.47 14.11
CA ASN A 53 0.79 5.42 15.42
C ASN A 53 -0.16 5.91 16.54
N ASN A 54 -0.93 6.98 16.28
CA ASN A 54 -1.88 7.53 17.28
C ASN A 54 -3.12 6.66 17.45
N LEU A 55 -3.57 6.00 16.38
CA LEU A 55 -4.68 5.02 16.45
C LEU A 55 -4.30 3.80 17.29
N GLY A 56 -3.02 3.46 17.36
CA GLY A 56 -2.53 2.35 18.18
C GLY A 56 -2.87 0.98 17.61
N SER A 57 -2.97 0.84 16.28
CA SER A 57 -3.12 -0.43 15.62
C SER A 57 -1.88 -1.30 15.78
N ASP A 58 -2.04 -2.63 15.74
CA ASP A 58 -0.94 -3.59 15.83
C ASP A 58 -0.16 -3.71 14.51
N ILE A 59 -0.86 -3.55 13.39
CA ILE A 59 -0.29 -3.57 12.04
C ILE A 59 -0.63 -2.24 11.36
N VAL A 60 0.41 -1.58 10.82
CA VAL A 60 0.31 -0.33 10.07
C VAL A 60 0.84 -0.51 8.65
N MET A 61 0.21 0.14 7.69
CA MET A 61 0.62 0.11 6.28
C MET A 61 1.47 1.32 5.93
N LEU A 62 2.51 1.12 5.11
CA LEU A 62 3.21 2.26 4.52
C LEU A 62 2.24 3.07 3.63
N PHE A 63 2.54 4.36 3.45
CA PHE A 63 1.77 5.20 2.54
C PHE A 63 2.28 5.01 1.11
N ASP A 64 1.40 4.58 0.22
CA ASP A 64 1.71 4.22 -1.16
C ASP A 64 0.87 5.02 -2.17
N GLU A 65 1.29 5.00 -3.42
CA GLU A 65 0.43 5.38 -4.53
C GLU A 65 -0.20 4.13 -5.14
N CYS A 66 -1.53 4.04 -5.06
CA CYS A 66 -2.32 2.98 -5.71
C CYS A 66 -2.78 3.47 -7.10
N PRO A 67 -2.16 3.00 -8.22
CA PRO A 67 -2.61 3.33 -9.56
C PRO A 67 -3.92 2.59 -9.93
N PRO A 68 -4.71 3.11 -10.90
CA PRO A 68 -5.79 2.33 -11.52
C PRO A 68 -5.28 1.02 -12.13
N GLY A 69 -6.06 -0.06 -12.04
CA GLY A 69 -5.64 -1.42 -12.42
C GLY A 69 -5.19 -1.58 -13.88
N LEU A 70 -5.72 -0.76 -14.79
CA LEU A 70 -5.36 -0.75 -16.21
C LEU A 70 -4.42 0.42 -16.60
N SER A 71 -3.66 0.94 -15.64
CA SER A 71 -2.66 1.98 -15.92
C SER A 71 -1.55 1.47 -16.83
N THR A 72 -1.06 2.33 -17.71
CA THR A 72 0.06 1.99 -18.59
C THR A 72 1.38 1.90 -17.83
N ARG A 73 2.38 1.24 -18.42
CA ARG A 73 3.71 1.13 -17.83
C ARG A 73 4.34 2.49 -17.54
N GLU A 74 4.13 3.46 -18.43
CA GLU A 74 4.64 4.83 -18.30
C GLU A 74 4.09 5.53 -17.06
N TYR A 75 2.88 5.17 -16.60
CA TYR A 75 2.31 5.66 -15.35
C TYR A 75 2.81 4.85 -14.14
N ILE A 76 2.87 3.52 -14.26
CA ILE A 76 3.24 2.63 -13.15
C ILE A 76 4.69 2.84 -12.71
N ILE A 77 5.64 2.99 -13.64
CA ILE A 77 7.06 3.14 -13.30
C ILE A 77 7.31 4.30 -12.32
N PRO A 78 6.96 5.56 -12.62
CA PRO A 78 7.16 6.65 -11.68
C PRO A 78 6.32 6.51 -10.39
N SER A 79 5.19 5.79 -10.44
CA SER A 79 4.34 5.53 -9.27
C SER A 79 5.02 4.59 -8.27
N ILE A 80 5.60 3.46 -8.72
CA ILE A 80 6.35 2.55 -7.83
C ILE A 80 7.61 3.23 -7.27
N GLU A 81 8.33 3.99 -8.07
CA GLU A 81 9.50 4.75 -7.61
C GLU A 81 9.15 5.78 -6.54
N ARG A 82 8.00 6.45 -6.66
CA ARG A 82 7.47 7.33 -5.63
C ARG A 82 7.10 6.54 -4.38
N THR A 83 6.42 5.41 -4.53
CA THR A 83 6.06 4.54 -3.41
C THR A 83 7.30 4.08 -2.64
N THR A 84 8.38 3.71 -3.33
CA THR A 84 9.66 3.35 -2.69
C THR A 84 10.27 4.53 -1.90
N ARG A 85 10.27 5.75 -2.46
CA ARG A 85 10.73 6.94 -1.71
C ARG A 85 9.84 7.25 -0.52
N TRP A 86 8.52 7.09 -0.65
CA TRP A 86 7.58 7.25 0.45
C TRP A 86 7.75 6.18 1.52
N ALA A 87 8.08 4.94 1.13
CA ALA A 87 8.40 3.88 2.07
C ALA A 87 9.57 4.24 3.00
N LYS A 88 10.65 4.80 2.45
CA LYS A 88 11.80 5.31 3.26
C LYS A 88 11.34 6.34 4.29
N ARG A 89 10.52 7.29 3.88
CA ARG A 89 9.94 8.31 4.78
C ARG A 89 9.01 7.71 5.84
N CYS A 90 8.22 6.68 5.48
CA CYS A 90 7.39 5.94 6.43
C CYS A 90 8.22 5.23 7.49
N VAL A 91 9.29 4.55 7.09
CA VAL A 91 10.24 3.86 8.00
C VAL A 91 10.88 4.83 8.99
N GLU A 92 11.31 6.01 8.51
CA GLU A 92 11.89 7.07 9.36
C GLU A 92 10.85 7.65 10.34
N ALA A 93 9.61 7.81 9.89
CA ALA A 93 8.53 8.39 10.70
C ALA A 93 7.92 7.40 11.71
N HIS A 94 8.12 6.09 11.53
CA HIS A 94 7.52 5.07 12.37
C HIS A 94 8.23 4.98 13.73
N GLN A 95 7.54 5.44 14.78
CA GLN A 95 8.12 5.56 16.13
C GLN A 95 7.80 4.40 17.06
N LYS A 96 6.75 3.63 16.80
CA LYS A 96 6.27 2.55 17.69
C LYS A 96 6.73 1.16 17.22
N LYS A 97 7.99 1.03 16.85
CA LYS A 97 8.58 -0.19 16.26
C LYS A 97 8.47 -1.44 17.12
N ASP A 98 8.41 -1.26 18.44
CA ASP A 98 8.33 -2.37 19.41
C ASP A 98 6.89 -2.91 19.59
N THR A 99 5.89 -2.15 19.17
CA THR A 99 4.48 -2.46 19.43
C THR A 99 3.58 -2.46 18.20
N GLN A 100 4.08 -1.96 17.08
CA GLN A 100 3.35 -1.89 15.80
C GLN A 100 4.23 -2.42 14.67
N GLY A 101 3.74 -3.44 13.95
CA GLY A 101 4.41 -3.97 12.77
C GLY A 101 4.12 -3.10 11.54
N LEU A 102 5.18 -2.57 10.90
CA LEU A 102 5.05 -1.86 9.63
C LEU A 102 5.06 -2.87 8.47
N PHE A 103 4.07 -2.81 7.58
CA PHE A 103 4.01 -3.62 6.37
C PHE A 103 4.38 -2.81 5.14
N ALA A 104 5.27 -3.37 4.33
CA ALA A 104 5.56 -2.87 2.99
C ALA A 104 4.38 -3.15 2.05
N ILE A 105 4.14 -2.26 1.07
CA ILE A 105 3.12 -2.50 0.03
C ILE A 105 3.80 -2.62 -1.33
N VAL A 106 3.77 -3.81 -1.90
CA VAL A 106 4.30 -4.10 -3.23
C VAL A 106 3.27 -3.64 -4.27
N GLN A 107 3.68 -2.70 -5.12
CA GLN A 107 2.92 -2.18 -6.24
C GLN A 107 3.49 -2.67 -7.59
N GLY A 108 2.90 -2.31 -8.73
CA GLY A 108 3.40 -2.68 -10.06
C GLY A 108 2.31 -3.01 -11.09
N GLY A 109 1.02 -2.85 -10.71
CA GLY A 109 -0.11 -3.16 -11.58
C GLY A 109 -0.13 -4.62 -12.01
N ILE A 110 -0.43 -4.86 -13.28
CA ILE A 110 -0.47 -6.20 -13.88
C ILE A 110 0.86 -6.60 -14.56
N TYR A 111 1.96 -5.91 -14.24
CA TYR A 111 3.28 -6.14 -14.86
C TYR A 111 4.23 -6.84 -13.87
N GLU A 112 4.59 -8.09 -14.19
CA GLU A 112 5.42 -8.94 -13.34
C GLU A 112 6.79 -8.33 -13.03
N ASP A 113 7.47 -7.81 -14.05
CA ASP A 113 8.78 -7.17 -13.89
C ASP A 113 8.72 -5.89 -13.03
N LEU A 114 7.61 -5.15 -13.09
CA LEU A 114 7.42 -3.97 -12.24
C LEU A 114 7.06 -4.36 -10.80
N ARG A 115 6.33 -5.46 -10.60
CA ARG A 115 6.11 -6.07 -9.28
C ARG A 115 7.43 -6.52 -8.66
N GLN A 116 8.28 -7.20 -9.45
CA GLN A 116 9.62 -7.60 -9.02
C GLN A 116 10.45 -6.38 -8.64
N LYS A 117 10.50 -5.36 -9.50
CA LYS A 117 11.22 -4.11 -9.21
C LYS A 117 10.75 -3.48 -7.88
N SER A 118 9.44 -3.39 -7.67
CA SER A 118 8.88 -2.85 -6.43
C SER A 118 9.29 -3.67 -5.21
N LEU A 119 9.24 -4.99 -5.30
CA LEU A 119 9.65 -5.89 -4.22
C LEU A 119 11.15 -5.76 -3.93
N ASP A 120 12.00 -5.77 -4.96
CA ASP A 120 13.45 -5.66 -4.82
C ASP A 120 13.85 -4.35 -4.11
N GLU A 121 13.27 -3.23 -4.53
CA GLU A 121 13.52 -1.91 -3.92
C GLU A 121 13.05 -1.83 -2.46
N LEU A 122 11.91 -2.46 -2.12
CA LEU A 122 11.41 -2.53 -0.74
C LEU A 122 12.26 -3.48 0.10
N SER A 123 12.75 -4.56 -0.48
CA SER A 123 13.61 -5.54 0.22
C SER A 123 14.95 -4.96 0.66
N GLU A 124 15.41 -3.84 0.07
CA GLU A 124 16.57 -3.10 0.59
C GLU A 124 16.36 -2.54 2.01
N MET A 125 15.10 -2.51 2.48
CA MET A 125 14.68 -2.02 3.80
C MET A 125 14.00 -3.12 4.63
N ASP A 126 14.21 -4.40 4.29
CA ASP A 126 13.49 -5.54 4.84
C ASP A 126 13.50 -5.61 6.37
N GLU A 127 14.62 -5.22 7.01
CA GLU A 127 14.75 -5.19 8.47
C GLU A 127 13.74 -4.28 9.18
N HIS A 128 13.13 -3.34 8.46
CA HIS A 128 12.13 -2.43 9.00
C HIS A 128 10.69 -2.92 8.83
N PHE A 129 10.48 -3.97 8.04
CA PHE A 129 9.15 -4.48 7.75
C PHE A 129 8.85 -5.77 8.50
N SER A 130 7.67 -5.80 9.13
CA SER A 130 7.13 -6.97 9.81
C SER A 130 6.33 -7.89 8.87
N GLY A 131 6.06 -7.44 7.64
CA GLY A 131 5.32 -8.18 6.64
C GLY A 131 5.21 -7.43 5.32
N TYR A 132 4.64 -8.10 4.32
CA TYR A 132 4.44 -7.56 2.98
C TYR A 132 2.97 -7.60 2.59
N ALA A 133 2.46 -6.48 2.12
CA ALA A 133 1.14 -6.38 1.52
C ALA A 133 1.25 -6.33 -0.01
N ILE A 134 0.33 -6.98 -0.69
CA ILE A 134 0.21 -6.94 -2.15
C ILE A 134 -0.93 -5.97 -2.47
N GLY A 135 -0.55 -4.77 -2.91
CA GLY A 135 -1.49 -3.70 -3.25
C GLY A 135 -1.74 -3.55 -4.74
N GLY A 136 -2.67 -2.66 -5.10
CA GLY A 136 -2.96 -2.34 -6.50
C GLY A 136 -3.51 -3.51 -7.32
N LEU A 137 -4.25 -4.41 -6.67
CA LEU A 137 -5.07 -5.45 -7.28
C LEU A 137 -6.54 -5.23 -6.86
N ALA A 138 -7.49 -5.82 -7.60
CA ALA A 138 -8.93 -5.56 -7.48
C ALA A 138 -9.30 -4.07 -7.65
N VAL A 139 -8.58 -3.36 -8.54
CA VAL A 139 -8.77 -1.93 -8.84
C VAL A 139 -9.16 -1.69 -10.31
N GLY A 140 -9.75 -2.71 -10.96
CA GLY A 140 -10.32 -2.64 -12.31
C GLY A 140 -9.65 -3.51 -13.37
N GLU A 141 -8.64 -4.29 -13.02
CA GLU A 141 -8.03 -5.29 -13.89
C GLU A 141 -8.92 -6.55 -14.02
N PRO A 142 -8.75 -7.33 -15.11
CA PRO A 142 -9.35 -8.65 -15.22
C PRO A 142 -8.91 -9.60 -14.09
N ARG A 143 -9.81 -10.43 -13.61
CA ARG A 143 -9.54 -11.39 -12.51
C ARG A 143 -8.39 -12.36 -12.84
N GLU A 144 -8.28 -12.77 -14.10
CA GLU A 144 -7.19 -13.63 -14.58
C GLU A 144 -5.82 -12.98 -14.46
N ASP A 145 -5.73 -11.67 -14.73
CA ASP A 145 -4.49 -10.91 -14.51
C ASP A 145 -4.15 -10.80 -13.02
N MET A 146 -5.16 -10.60 -12.16
CA MET A 146 -4.97 -10.59 -10.72
C MET A 146 -4.38 -11.93 -10.24
N TYR A 147 -4.95 -13.07 -10.63
CA TYR A 147 -4.45 -14.39 -10.22
C TYR A 147 -3.04 -14.65 -10.74
N ARG A 148 -2.77 -14.34 -12.02
CA ARG A 148 -1.42 -14.47 -12.61
C ARG A 148 -0.38 -13.68 -11.84
N ILE A 149 -0.71 -12.45 -11.44
CA ILE A 149 0.19 -11.60 -10.65
C ILE A 149 0.38 -12.15 -9.24
N LEU A 150 -0.66 -12.69 -8.61
CA LEU A 150 -0.56 -13.31 -7.29
C LEU A 150 0.37 -14.52 -7.32
N ASP A 151 0.18 -15.44 -8.27
CA ASP A 151 1.03 -16.61 -8.47
C ASP A 151 2.50 -16.18 -8.64
N TYR A 152 2.73 -15.13 -9.44
CA TYR A 152 4.09 -14.64 -9.69
C TYR A 152 4.74 -14.05 -8.46
N ILE A 153 4.06 -13.17 -7.69
CA ILE A 153 4.70 -12.35 -6.67
C ILE A 153 4.76 -13.03 -5.30
N VAL A 154 3.78 -13.89 -4.96
CA VAL A 154 3.71 -14.52 -3.64
C VAL A 154 4.94 -15.40 -3.38
N GLU A 155 5.40 -16.14 -4.38
CA GLU A 155 6.59 -17.00 -4.25
C GLU A 155 7.90 -16.21 -4.06
N LYS A 156 7.90 -14.92 -4.39
CA LYS A 156 9.08 -14.05 -4.31
C LYS A 156 9.14 -13.22 -3.03
N CYS A 157 8.01 -13.05 -2.37
CA CYS A 157 7.98 -12.40 -1.06
C CYS A 157 8.69 -13.25 0.00
N PRO A 158 9.36 -12.63 1.00
CA PRO A 158 10.02 -13.36 2.09
C PRO A 158 9.10 -14.40 2.75
N GLU A 159 9.58 -15.64 2.88
CA GLU A 159 8.78 -16.76 3.40
C GLU A 159 8.56 -16.67 4.91
N ASP A 160 9.47 -16.03 5.61
CA ASP A 160 9.46 -15.85 7.06
C ASP A 160 8.58 -14.68 7.53
N LYS A 161 7.97 -13.94 6.60
CA LYS A 161 7.12 -12.79 6.91
C LYS A 161 5.67 -12.99 6.44
N PRO A 162 4.69 -12.53 7.21
CA PRO A 162 3.30 -12.59 6.81
C PRO A 162 3.03 -11.77 5.55
N ARG A 163 2.12 -12.27 4.72
CA ARG A 163 1.68 -11.64 3.48
C ARG A 163 0.21 -11.25 3.59
N TYR A 164 -0.11 -10.06 3.16
CA TYR A 164 -1.47 -9.52 3.19
C TYR A 164 -1.94 -9.11 1.80
N LEU A 165 -2.96 -9.78 1.28
CA LEU A 165 -3.59 -9.39 0.02
C LEU A 165 -4.62 -8.30 0.28
N MET A 166 -4.36 -7.10 -0.24
CA MET A 166 -5.20 -5.93 0.01
C MET A 166 -6.38 -5.86 -0.94
N GLY A 167 -7.55 -5.54 -0.39
CA GLY A 167 -8.76 -5.23 -1.17
C GLY A 167 -9.43 -6.43 -1.85
N VAL A 168 -8.91 -7.64 -1.68
CA VAL A 168 -9.47 -8.88 -2.24
C VAL A 168 -10.08 -9.68 -1.10
N GLY A 169 -11.30 -10.06 -1.21
CA GLY A 169 -11.81 -11.34 -1.24
C GLY A 169 -13.31 -11.50 -1.37
N GLU A 170 -13.76 -11.73 -2.54
CA GLU A 170 -14.98 -12.50 -2.72
C GLU A 170 -14.70 -13.97 -2.35
N PRO A 171 -15.72 -14.74 -1.91
CA PRO A 171 -15.52 -16.16 -1.54
C PRO A 171 -14.86 -17.00 -2.63
N VAL A 172 -15.09 -16.68 -3.90
CA VAL A 172 -14.49 -17.37 -5.04
C VAL A 172 -12.97 -17.10 -5.15
N ASP A 173 -12.51 -15.92 -4.75
CA ASP A 173 -11.09 -15.58 -4.78
C ASP A 173 -10.29 -16.31 -3.71
N MET A 174 -10.94 -16.77 -2.63
CA MET A 174 -10.32 -17.56 -1.57
C MET A 174 -10.20 -19.06 -1.93
N LEU A 175 -10.91 -19.52 -2.97
CA LEU A 175 -10.95 -20.93 -3.37
C LEU A 175 -10.05 -21.21 -4.59
N ASN A 176 -9.59 -20.19 -5.27
CA ASN A 176 -8.69 -20.26 -6.41
C ASN A 176 -7.28 -19.81 -6.00
#